data_757f36eb381ddb472102ccc040c0a2ba
#
_entry.id   757f36eb381ddb472102ccc040c0a2ba
#
_cell.length_a   1.000
_cell.length_b   1.000
_cell.length_c   1.000
_cell.angle_alpha   90.00
_cell.angle_beta   90.00
_cell.angle_gamma   90.00
#
_symmetry.space_group_name_H-M   'P 1'
#
loop_
_entity.id
_entity.type
_entity.pdbx_description
1 polymer ?
#
loop_
_entity_poly.entity_id
_entity_poly.type
_entity_poly.pdbx_seq_one_letter_code
_entity_poly.pdbx_strand_id
1 'polypeptide(L)'
;MKNLTATFSAFILLLISFSSFAAQNSNQTFFYDDNKDVAIKVDLFEFDSEEQRQNAVHLAKTLRCPQCQNQNLVESNSPVAKDLRLKVYQMIKQGHSDEEVVAYMTERFGDFVLYDPALNSKTYLLWFIPVLLLLAGVGLAIRSVKRK
;
A
#
# COMPACT_ATOMS: atom_id res chain seq x y z
N MET A 1 -6.18 -34.67 -29.99
CA MET A 1 -5.24 -34.46 -28.86
C MET A 1 -4.15 -33.45 -29.20
N LYS A 2 -3.65 -33.35 -30.45
CA LYS A 2 -2.59 -32.38 -30.84
C LYS A 2 -2.98 -30.90 -30.69
N ASN A 3 -4.25 -30.53 -30.87
CA ASN A 3 -4.69 -29.14 -30.81
C ASN A 3 -4.89 -28.62 -29.36
N LEU A 4 -5.11 -29.56 -28.39
CA LEU A 4 -5.28 -29.17 -26.97
C LEU A 4 -3.95 -28.83 -26.30
N THR A 5 -2.89 -29.55 -26.69
CA THR A 5 -1.53 -29.29 -26.18
C THR A 5 -0.96 -28.01 -26.76
N ALA A 6 -1.27 -27.66 -28.01
CA ALA A 6 -0.84 -26.43 -28.66
C ALA A 6 -1.50 -25.20 -28.03
N THR A 7 -2.79 -25.27 -27.70
CA THR A 7 -3.50 -24.15 -27.01
C THR A 7 -3.04 -23.98 -25.58
N PHE A 8 -2.71 -25.05 -24.87
CA PHE A 8 -2.18 -25.00 -23.50
C PHE A 8 -0.75 -24.42 -23.47
N SER A 9 0.09 -24.80 -24.45
CA SER A 9 1.44 -24.25 -24.61
C SER A 9 1.42 -22.76 -24.94
N ALA A 10 0.52 -22.32 -25.84
CA ALA A 10 0.37 -20.89 -26.17
C ALA A 10 -0.10 -20.06 -24.96
N PHE A 11 -0.96 -20.60 -24.11
CA PHE A 11 -1.44 -19.92 -22.90
C PHE A 11 -0.33 -19.78 -21.85
N ILE A 12 0.51 -20.81 -21.67
CA ILE A 12 1.68 -20.76 -20.77
C ILE A 12 2.70 -19.74 -21.24
N LEU A 13 2.97 -19.66 -22.56
CA LEU A 13 3.88 -18.67 -23.12
C LEU A 13 3.36 -17.24 -22.95
N LEU A 14 2.06 -17.03 -23.01
CA LEU A 14 1.43 -15.74 -22.81
C LEU A 14 1.50 -15.29 -21.34
N LEU A 15 1.42 -16.22 -20.38
CA LEU A 15 1.61 -15.93 -18.95
C LEU A 15 3.06 -15.58 -18.59
N ILE A 16 4.04 -16.22 -19.25
CA ILE A 16 5.47 -15.96 -19.02
C ILE A 16 5.86 -14.56 -19.56
N SER A 17 5.26 -14.12 -20.67
CA SER A 17 5.51 -12.79 -21.24
C SER A 17 5.01 -11.65 -20.35
N PHE A 18 4.05 -11.87 -19.45
CA PHE A 18 3.55 -10.87 -18.51
C PHE A 18 4.45 -10.66 -17.29
N SER A 19 5.36 -11.62 -17.01
CA SER A 19 6.25 -11.55 -15.84
C SER A 19 7.44 -10.59 -15.99
N SER A 20 7.74 -10.13 -17.21
CA SER A 20 8.93 -9.32 -17.48
C SER A 20 8.75 -7.81 -17.31
N PHE A 21 7.54 -7.34 -16.91
CA PHE A 21 7.27 -5.89 -16.79
C PHE A 21 7.47 -5.32 -15.38
N ALA A 22 7.89 -6.12 -14.41
CA ALA A 22 7.93 -5.73 -12.99
C ALA A 22 9.32 -5.35 -12.46
N ALA A 23 10.30 -5.04 -13.31
CA ALA A 23 11.63 -4.65 -12.85
C ALA A 23 12.10 -3.34 -13.50
N GLN A 24 11.72 -2.21 -12.94
CA GLN A 24 12.48 -0.95 -13.01
C GLN A 24 11.78 0.16 -12.21
N ASN A 25 12.30 0.51 -11.04
CA ASN A 25 12.78 1.85 -10.71
C ASN A 25 13.24 1.90 -9.24
N SER A 26 14.52 1.68 -9.03
CA SER A 26 15.20 2.02 -7.77
C SER A 26 16.19 3.15 -8.03
N ASN A 27 15.68 4.37 -8.17
CA ASN A 27 16.49 5.59 -8.05
C ASN A 27 16.15 6.23 -6.69
N GLN A 28 16.68 5.66 -5.60
CA GLN A 28 16.55 6.19 -4.24
C GLN A 28 17.93 6.64 -3.71
N THR A 29 18.56 7.59 -4.36
CA THR A 29 19.78 8.21 -3.82
C THR A 29 19.60 9.67 -3.43
N PHE A 30 18.38 10.22 -3.49
CA PHE A 30 18.14 11.65 -3.22
C PHE A 30 17.80 12.00 -1.76
N PHE A 31 17.57 11.02 -0.87
CA PHE A 31 17.01 11.28 0.47
C PHE A 31 17.98 11.08 1.64
N TYR A 32 19.28 10.97 1.42
CA TYR A 32 20.17 10.54 2.51
C TYR A 32 20.69 11.67 3.42
N ASP A 33 20.74 12.91 2.97
CA ASP A 33 21.33 14.02 3.76
C ASP A 33 20.29 14.84 4.57
N ASP A 34 19.03 14.83 4.12
CA ASP A 34 17.93 15.57 4.78
C ASP A 34 17.36 14.81 6.00
N ASN A 35 17.68 13.52 6.15
CA ASN A 35 17.06 12.64 7.14
C ASN A 35 17.52 12.86 8.59
N LYS A 36 18.71 13.43 8.81
CA LYS A 36 19.20 13.73 10.16
C LYS A 36 18.44 14.90 10.77
N ASP A 37 18.19 15.93 9.97
CA ASP A 37 17.48 17.12 10.40
C ASP A 37 16.01 16.81 10.72
N VAL A 38 15.39 15.93 9.96
CA VAL A 38 14.02 15.49 10.21
C VAL A 38 13.91 14.67 11.49
N ALA A 39 14.85 13.76 11.74
CA ALA A 39 14.88 12.97 12.97
C ALA A 39 14.95 13.88 14.20
N ILE A 40 15.83 14.88 14.19
CA ILE A 40 15.98 15.86 15.27
C ILE A 40 14.69 16.68 15.42
N LYS A 41 14.09 17.12 14.33
CA LYS A 41 12.83 17.91 14.36
C LYS A 41 11.66 17.11 14.94
N VAL A 42 11.59 15.80 14.72
CA VAL A 42 10.54 14.94 15.30
C VAL A 42 10.75 14.75 16.80
N ASP A 43 11.99 14.48 17.20
CA ASP A 43 12.33 14.21 18.61
C ASP A 43 12.25 15.47 19.49
N LEU A 44 12.50 16.64 18.90
CA LEU A 44 12.43 17.96 19.54
C LEU A 44 11.15 18.73 19.19
N PHE A 45 10.11 18.05 18.68
CA PHE A 45 8.89 18.74 18.29
C PHE A 45 8.13 19.26 19.53
N GLU A 46 7.95 20.58 19.58
CA GLU A 46 7.24 21.25 20.67
C GLU A 46 5.76 21.40 20.36
N PHE A 47 4.92 20.89 21.26
CA PHE A 47 3.47 21.06 21.24
C PHE A 47 3.06 22.18 22.19
N ASP A 48 1.89 22.77 21.95
CA ASP A 48 1.37 23.86 22.77
C ASP A 48 0.77 23.34 24.10
N SER A 49 0.38 22.05 24.14
CA SER A 49 -0.10 21.38 25.33
C SER A 49 0.27 19.90 25.37
N GLU A 50 0.27 19.32 26.55
CA GLU A 50 0.50 17.88 26.75
C GLU A 50 -0.65 17.04 26.16
N GLU A 51 -1.88 17.55 26.22
CA GLU A 51 -3.04 16.91 25.62
C GLU A 51 -2.91 16.81 24.09
N GLN A 52 -2.50 17.92 23.46
CA GLN A 52 -2.23 17.95 22.01
C GLN A 52 -1.12 16.97 21.62
N ARG A 53 -0.07 16.86 22.44
CA ARG A 53 1.01 15.89 22.24
C ARG A 53 0.50 14.44 22.31
N GLN A 54 -0.31 14.14 23.31
CA GLN A 54 -0.88 12.80 23.49
C GLN A 54 -1.79 12.42 22.32
N ASN A 55 -2.64 13.36 21.88
CA ASN A 55 -3.49 13.14 20.70
C ASN A 55 -2.65 12.89 19.44
N ALA A 56 -1.66 13.71 19.15
CA ALA A 56 -0.79 13.56 17.99
C ALA A 56 -0.04 12.22 17.99
N VAL A 57 0.49 11.79 19.14
CA VAL A 57 1.15 10.49 19.30
C VAL A 57 0.16 9.34 19.16
N HIS A 58 -1.03 9.47 19.73
CA HIS A 58 -2.09 8.47 19.60
C HIS A 58 -2.47 8.29 18.12
N LEU A 59 -2.76 9.38 17.41
CA LEU A 59 -3.08 9.34 15.99
C LEU A 59 -1.94 8.74 15.16
N ALA A 60 -0.69 9.12 15.41
CA ALA A 60 0.46 8.55 14.70
C ALA A 60 0.65 7.05 14.93
N LYS A 61 0.16 6.50 16.07
CA LYS A 61 0.14 5.05 16.32
C LYS A 61 -0.94 4.32 15.53
N THR A 62 -2.04 4.99 15.18
CA THR A 62 -3.10 4.40 14.35
C THR A 62 -2.78 4.43 12.86
N LEU A 63 -1.76 5.17 12.46
CA LEU A 63 -1.31 5.27 11.08
C LEU A 63 -0.12 4.34 10.82
N ARG A 64 -0.21 3.63 9.70
CA ARG A 64 0.80 2.68 9.25
C ARG A 64 1.82 3.36 8.34
N CYS A 65 3.08 3.04 8.53
CA CYS A 65 4.12 3.44 7.59
C CYS A 65 4.09 2.53 6.33
N PRO A 66 3.79 3.05 5.16
CA PRO A 66 3.59 2.22 3.96
C PRO A 66 4.85 1.49 3.48
N GLN A 67 6.04 1.92 3.92
CA GLN A 67 7.34 1.34 3.54
C GLN A 67 8.05 0.58 4.68
N CYS A 68 7.38 0.38 5.84
CA CYS A 68 8.06 -0.06 7.06
C CYS A 68 7.58 -1.43 7.58
N GLN A 69 7.32 -2.39 6.73
CA GLN A 69 6.97 -3.77 7.13
C GLN A 69 5.84 -3.85 8.17
N ASN A 70 4.76 -3.09 7.97
CA ASN A 70 3.58 -3.07 8.83
C ASN A 70 3.72 -2.36 10.19
N GLN A 71 4.79 -1.61 10.43
CA GLN A 71 4.97 -0.81 11.64
C GLN A 71 4.13 0.48 11.57
N ASN A 72 3.69 0.97 12.74
CA ASN A 72 3.08 2.29 12.81
C ASN A 72 4.13 3.41 12.72
N LEU A 73 3.65 4.66 12.58
CA LEU A 73 4.55 5.80 12.40
C LEU A 73 5.42 6.09 13.63
N VAL A 74 5.00 5.68 14.83
CA VAL A 74 5.74 5.94 16.07
C VAL A 74 6.83 4.90 16.30
N GLU A 75 6.55 3.64 16.03
CA GLU A 75 7.49 2.53 16.25
C GLU A 75 8.60 2.48 15.19
N SER A 76 8.29 2.90 13.98
CA SER A 76 9.26 2.87 12.90
C SER A 76 10.30 3.99 13.04
N ASN A 77 11.58 3.60 12.97
CA ASN A 77 12.72 4.51 12.92
C ASN A 77 13.16 4.86 11.49
N SER A 78 12.41 4.43 10.48
CA SER A 78 12.75 4.76 9.09
C SER A 78 12.63 6.26 8.84
N PRO A 79 13.44 6.81 7.92
CA PRO A 79 13.34 8.21 7.54
C PRO A 79 11.93 8.60 7.10
N VAL A 80 11.29 7.75 6.30
CA VAL A 80 9.92 7.97 5.81
C VAL A 80 8.91 8.03 6.95
N ALA A 81 9.02 7.13 7.95
CA ALA A 81 8.11 7.17 9.10
C ALA A 81 8.28 8.45 9.93
N LYS A 82 9.51 8.93 10.06
CA LYS A 82 9.81 10.18 10.76
C LYS A 82 9.22 11.39 10.03
N ASP A 83 9.35 11.45 8.71
CA ASP A 83 8.74 12.50 7.88
C ASP A 83 7.22 12.52 8.02
N LEU A 84 6.58 11.34 7.90
CA LEU A 84 5.13 11.21 8.03
C LEU A 84 4.67 11.59 9.44
N ARG A 85 5.39 11.16 10.47
CA ARG A 85 5.11 11.51 11.86
C ARG A 85 5.21 13.02 12.08
N LEU A 86 6.28 13.65 11.58
CA LEU A 86 6.45 15.09 11.65
C LEU A 86 5.27 15.82 10.99
N LYS A 87 4.80 15.32 9.84
CA LYS A 87 3.65 15.91 9.15
C LYS A 87 2.36 15.81 9.98
N VAL A 88 2.09 14.64 10.58
CA VAL A 88 0.97 14.45 11.50
C VAL A 88 1.04 15.45 12.66
N TYR A 89 2.21 15.57 13.31
CA TYR A 89 2.41 16.48 14.42
C TYR A 89 2.19 17.95 14.04
N GLN A 90 2.66 18.35 12.85
CA GLN A 90 2.44 19.70 12.34
C GLN A 90 0.96 19.99 12.10
N MET A 91 0.21 19.06 11.52
CA MET A 91 -1.22 19.26 11.25
C MET A 91 -2.03 19.35 12.55
N ILE A 92 -1.76 18.48 13.53
CA ILE A 92 -2.41 18.55 14.85
C ILE A 92 -2.06 19.87 15.55
N LYS A 93 -0.82 20.33 15.47
CA LYS A 93 -0.41 21.64 16.03
C LYS A 93 -1.13 22.80 15.35
N GLN A 94 -1.44 22.68 14.06
CA GLN A 94 -2.21 23.69 13.31
C GLN A 94 -3.72 23.65 13.61
N GLY A 95 -4.18 22.68 14.43
CA GLY A 95 -5.57 22.58 14.85
C GLY A 95 -6.45 21.75 13.92
N HIS A 96 -5.86 20.98 12.99
CA HIS A 96 -6.62 20.03 12.19
C HIS A 96 -7.18 18.89 13.04
N SER A 97 -8.39 18.42 12.67
CA SER A 97 -8.98 17.25 13.31
C SER A 97 -8.29 15.96 12.90
N ASP A 98 -8.48 14.91 13.70
CA ASP A 98 -7.91 13.58 13.41
C ASP A 98 -8.39 13.05 12.05
N GLU A 99 -9.67 13.29 11.72
CA GLU A 99 -10.26 12.89 10.44
C GLU A 99 -9.63 13.61 9.25
N GLU A 100 -9.34 14.91 9.39
CA GLU A 100 -8.66 15.70 8.35
C GLU A 100 -7.24 15.20 8.12
N VAL A 101 -6.52 14.88 9.21
CA VAL A 101 -5.17 14.31 9.11
C VAL A 101 -5.18 12.95 8.44
N VAL A 102 -6.12 12.08 8.82
CA VAL A 102 -6.28 10.75 8.19
C VAL A 102 -6.64 10.89 6.71
N ALA A 103 -7.58 11.79 6.37
CA ALA A 103 -7.95 12.05 4.99
C ALA A 103 -6.77 12.55 4.15
N TYR A 104 -5.98 13.49 4.67
CA TYR A 104 -4.77 13.97 4.02
C TYR A 104 -3.75 12.86 3.78
N MET A 105 -3.54 12.00 4.79
CA MET A 105 -2.58 10.91 4.71
C MET A 105 -3.02 9.85 3.69
N THR A 106 -4.31 9.52 3.66
CA THR A 106 -4.86 8.55 2.68
C THR A 106 -4.88 9.11 1.26
N GLU A 107 -5.18 10.38 1.08
CA GLU A 107 -5.14 11.03 -0.24
C GLU A 107 -3.72 11.07 -0.81
N ARG A 108 -2.73 11.35 0.04
CA ARG A 108 -1.34 11.54 -0.39
C ARG A 108 -0.54 10.25 -0.53
N PHE A 109 -0.78 9.28 0.36
CA PHE A 109 0.02 8.06 0.48
C PHE A 109 -0.80 6.78 0.20
N GLY A 110 -2.11 6.92 -0.05
CA GLY A 110 -3.02 5.83 -0.34
C GLY A 110 -3.55 5.12 0.91
N ASP A 111 -4.50 4.22 0.69
CA ASP A 111 -5.19 3.46 1.75
C ASP A 111 -4.23 2.57 2.59
N PHE A 112 -3.00 2.36 2.11
CA PHE A 112 -1.96 1.60 2.83
C PHE A 112 -1.49 2.25 4.13
N VAL A 113 -1.81 3.53 4.35
CA VAL A 113 -1.55 4.25 5.60
C VAL A 113 -2.47 3.77 6.73
N LEU A 114 -3.59 3.13 6.40
CA LEU A 114 -4.53 2.59 7.36
C LEU A 114 -4.24 1.11 7.63
N TYR A 115 -4.39 0.68 8.89
CA TYR A 115 -4.34 -0.74 9.25
C TYR A 115 -5.58 -1.49 8.76
N ASP A 116 -6.73 -0.81 8.71
CA ASP A 116 -7.99 -1.34 8.21
C ASP A 116 -8.46 -0.51 7.01
N PRO A 117 -7.94 -0.82 5.81
CA PRO A 117 -8.31 -0.08 4.62
C PRO A 117 -9.78 -0.33 4.27
N ALA A 118 -10.49 0.73 3.91
CA ALA A 118 -11.87 0.63 3.45
C ALA A 118 -11.97 -0.31 2.23
N LEU A 119 -12.98 -1.17 2.22
CA LEU A 119 -13.27 -2.06 1.10
C LEU A 119 -13.56 -1.20 -0.15
N ASN A 120 -12.65 -1.23 -1.11
CA ASN A 120 -12.75 -0.43 -2.32
C ASN A 120 -13.22 -1.30 -3.50
N SER A 121 -14.01 -0.73 -4.41
CA SER A 121 -14.50 -1.41 -5.61
C SER A 121 -13.39 -2.06 -6.45
N LYS A 122 -12.17 -1.52 -6.40
CA LYS A 122 -10.99 -2.08 -7.07
C LYS A 122 -10.56 -3.44 -6.50
N THR A 123 -10.76 -3.64 -5.18
CA THR A 123 -10.41 -4.88 -4.51
C THR A 123 -11.36 -6.02 -4.91
N TYR A 124 -12.64 -5.74 -5.13
CA TYR A 124 -13.60 -6.73 -5.64
C TYR A 124 -13.21 -7.27 -7.01
N LEU A 125 -12.77 -6.39 -7.91
CA LEU A 125 -12.33 -6.81 -9.25
C LEU A 125 -11.18 -7.80 -9.19
N LEU A 126 -10.23 -7.58 -8.27
CA LEU A 126 -9.07 -8.47 -8.08
C LEU A 126 -9.48 -9.90 -7.65
N TRP A 127 -10.52 -10.01 -6.83
CA TRP A 127 -11.03 -11.31 -6.37
C TRP A 127 -11.94 -11.99 -7.40
N PHE A 128 -12.74 -11.23 -8.15
CA PHE A 128 -13.67 -11.80 -9.12
C PHE A 128 -12.98 -12.32 -10.40
N ILE A 129 -11.91 -11.66 -10.85
CA ILE A 129 -11.19 -12.07 -12.08
C ILE A 129 -10.70 -13.51 -12.02
N PRO A 130 -9.94 -13.98 -11.00
CA PRO A 130 -9.45 -15.35 -10.96
C PRO A 130 -10.58 -16.39 -10.88
N VAL A 131 -11.64 -16.09 -10.14
CA VAL A 131 -12.81 -16.98 -10.06
C VAL A 131 -13.51 -17.12 -11.42
N LEU A 132 -13.70 -16.00 -12.12
CA LEU A 132 -14.34 -15.99 -13.45
C LEU A 132 -13.50 -16.75 -14.48
N LEU A 133 -12.18 -16.57 -14.45
CA LEU A 133 -11.25 -17.33 -15.32
C LEU A 133 -11.29 -18.82 -15.03
N LEU A 134 -11.35 -19.21 -13.76
CA LEU A 134 -11.46 -20.61 -13.36
C LEU A 134 -12.77 -21.22 -13.86
N LEU A 135 -13.90 -20.56 -13.68
CA LEU A 135 -15.21 -21.02 -14.16
C LEU A 135 -15.25 -21.12 -15.68
N ALA A 136 -14.70 -20.14 -16.40
CA ALA A 136 -14.58 -20.19 -17.85
C ALA A 136 -13.71 -21.37 -18.31
N GLY A 137 -12.57 -21.60 -17.66
CA GLY A 137 -11.68 -22.75 -17.96
C GLY A 137 -12.36 -24.09 -17.76
N VAL A 138 -13.05 -24.27 -16.64
CA VAL A 138 -13.83 -25.50 -16.36
C VAL A 138 -14.96 -25.67 -17.39
N GLY A 139 -15.69 -24.60 -17.70
CA GLY A 139 -16.77 -24.65 -18.72
C GLY A 139 -16.27 -25.08 -20.10
N LEU A 140 -15.12 -24.51 -20.52
CA LEU A 140 -14.49 -24.90 -21.79
C LEU A 140 -13.99 -26.35 -21.77
N ALA A 141 -13.45 -26.83 -20.67
CA ALA A 141 -13.00 -28.21 -20.50
C ALA A 141 -14.17 -29.21 -20.62
N ILE A 142 -15.28 -28.94 -19.90
CA ILE A 142 -16.50 -29.75 -19.96
C ILE A 142 -17.07 -29.76 -21.38
N ARG A 143 -17.13 -28.59 -22.04
CA ARG A 143 -17.61 -28.51 -23.41
C ARG A 143 -16.74 -29.30 -24.41
N SER A 144 -15.43 -29.27 -24.20
CA SER A 144 -14.47 -30.02 -25.01
C SER A 144 -14.64 -31.54 -24.85
N VAL A 145 -14.92 -32.00 -23.62
CA VAL A 145 -15.18 -33.46 -23.35
C VAL A 145 -16.51 -33.92 -23.95
N LYS A 146 -17.58 -33.11 -23.82
CA LYS A 146 -18.90 -33.46 -24.38
C LYS A 146 -18.96 -33.43 -25.91
N ARG A 147 -17.99 -32.81 -26.58
CA ARG A 147 -17.95 -32.69 -28.05
C ARG A 147 -17.21 -33.84 -28.73
N LYS A 148 -16.64 -34.75 -27.91
CA LYS A 148 -16.09 -36.03 -28.35
C LYS A 148 -17.12 -37.16 -28.21
#